data_a9ee564a6cb62506cf9a2d28b03b623f
#
_entry.id   a9ee564a6cb62506cf9a2d28b03b623f
#
_cell.length_a   1.000
_cell.length_b   1.000
_cell.length_c   1.000
_cell.angle_alpha   90.00
_cell.angle_beta   90.00
_cell.angle_gamma   90.00
#
_symmetry.space_group_name_H-M   'P 1'
#
loop_
_entity.id
_entity.type
_entity.pdbx_description
1 polymer ?
#
loop_
_entity_poly.entity_id
_entity_poly.type
_entity_poly.pdbx_seq_one_letter_code
_entity_poly.pdbx_strand_id
1 'polypeptide(L)'
;MANGYRNVYWMRDGIKGWKKAGYETTGDPKLLGALIEVNKNPFSTCVLCEEEARKLRNYTFVDFRDEAKFKAGHVEGARHVDYSHMFSKPMMEELNKSNSLVIIHDVPQVAGVIAATLKLMDYPDVYILK
;
A
#
# COMPACT_ATOMS: atom_id res chain seq x y z
N MET A 1 10.24 -4.66 13.38
CA MET A 1 10.23 -4.47 14.85
C MET A 1 10.94 -3.18 15.26
N ALA A 2 10.76 -2.16 14.44
CA ALA A 2 11.48 -0.89 14.59
C ALA A 2 11.11 -0.06 15.84
N ASN A 3 10.03 -0.39 16.54
CA ASN A 3 9.50 0.41 17.67
C ASN A 3 9.64 -0.24 19.03
N GLY A 4 10.64 -1.10 19.22
CA GLY A 4 10.94 -1.72 20.53
C GLY A 4 10.04 -2.86 20.96
N TYR A 5 9.09 -3.26 20.14
CA TYR A 5 8.27 -4.45 20.40
C TYR A 5 9.08 -5.73 20.22
N ARG A 6 9.20 -6.51 21.28
CA ARG A 6 10.03 -7.74 21.30
C ARG A 6 9.26 -9.00 20.92
N ASN A 7 7.95 -9.04 21.19
CA ASN A 7 7.11 -10.22 21.02
C ASN A 7 5.90 -9.84 20.16
N VAL A 8 6.11 -9.82 18.84
CA VAL A 8 5.05 -9.56 17.88
C VAL A 8 4.77 -10.86 17.13
N TYR A 9 3.54 -11.35 17.24
CA TYR A 9 3.06 -12.55 16.57
C TYR A 9 1.92 -12.16 15.65
N TRP A 10 1.81 -12.85 14.53
CA TRP A 10 0.67 -12.74 13.66
C TRP A 10 -0.11 -14.05 13.62
N MET A 11 -1.41 -13.97 13.58
CA MET A 11 -2.28 -15.14 13.53
C MET A 11 -2.45 -15.56 12.08
N ARG A 12 -1.83 -16.69 11.69
CA ARG A 12 -1.72 -17.16 10.31
C ARG A 12 -3.06 -17.22 9.57
N ASP A 13 -4.09 -17.75 10.21
CA ASP A 13 -5.40 -17.94 9.61
C ASP A 13 -6.38 -16.80 9.95
N GLY A 14 -5.89 -15.73 10.60
CA GLY A 14 -6.67 -14.56 10.97
C GLY A 14 -7.88 -14.89 11.85
N ILE A 15 -8.86 -14.00 11.87
CA ILE A 15 -10.08 -14.15 12.67
C ILE A 15 -10.90 -15.40 12.26
N LYS A 16 -10.80 -15.85 11.03
CA LYS A 16 -11.47 -17.06 10.56
C LYS A 16 -10.91 -18.31 11.25
N GLY A 17 -9.59 -18.40 11.37
CA GLY A 17 -8.92 -19.48 12.08
C GLY A 17 -9.26 -19.47 13.58
N TRP A 18 -9.30 -18.29 14.18
CA TRP A 18 -9.72 -18.09 15.58
C TRP A 18 -11.11 -18.68 15.86
N LYS A 19 -12.09 -18.30 15.02
CA LYS A 19 -13.47 -18.81 15.14
C LYS A 19 -13.56 -20.30 14.86
N LYS A 20 -12.81 -20.83 13.87
CA LYS A 20 -12.77 -22.25 13.55
C LYS A 20 -12.20 -23.09 14.70
N ALA A 21 -11.29 -22.53 15.48
CA ALA A 21 -10.73 -23.14 16.69
C ALA A 21 -11.68 -23.07 17.90
N GLY A 22 -12.88 -22.51 17.77
CA GLY A 22 -13.90 -22.43 18.81
C GLY A 22 -13.71 -21.30 19.82
N TYR A 23 -12.84 -20.34 19.51
CA TYR A 23 -12.64 -19.17 20.39
C TYR A 23 -13.67 -18.09 20.13
N GLU A 24 -14.13 -17.46 21.22
CA GLU A 24 -15.08 -16.35 21.14
C GLU A 24 -14.42 -15.04 20.71
N THR A 25 -15.21 -14.20 20.05
CA THR A 25 -14.81 -12.84 19.70
C THR A 25 -15.68 -11.85 20.45
N THR A 26 -15.06 -10.76 20.94
CA THR A 26 -15.78 -9.65 21.58
C THR A 26 -15.93 -8.50 20.58
N GLY A 27 -17.00 -7.74 20.70
CA GLY A 27 -17.28 -6.60 19.85
C GLY A 27 -18.66 -6.68 19.18
N ASP A 28 -19.04 -5.59 18.50
CA ASP A 28 -20.31 -5.55 17.76
C ASP A 28 -20.14 -6.29 16.42
N PRO A 29 -20.92 -7.38 16.18
CA PRO A 29 -20.89 -8.09 14.90
C PRO A 29 -21.25 -7.21 13.70
N LYS A 30 -22.06 -6.16 13.92
CA LYS A 30 -22.42 -5.20 12.88
C LYS A 30 -21.25 -4.32 12.47
N LEU A 31 -20.39 -3.95 13.43
CA LEU A 31 -19.17 -3.18 13.14
C LEU A 31 -18.16 -4.00 12.32
N LEU A 32 -18.04 -5.30 12.64
CA LEU A 32 -17.20 -6.21 11.88
C LEU A 32 -17.73 -6.42 10.45
N GLY A 33 -19.05 -6.50 10.30
CA GLY A 33 -19.73 -6.58 9.00
C GLY A 33 -19.53 -5.31 8.17
N ALA A 34 -19.66 -4.14 8.80
CA ALA A 34 -19.42 -2.85 8.15
C ALA A 34 -17.97 -2.69 7.69
N LEU A 35 -16.99 -3.12 8.50
CA LEU A 35 -15.58 -3.12 8.09
C LEU A 35 -15.31 -4.07 6.91
N ILE A 36 -16.01 -5.20 6.84
CA ILE A 36 -15.91 -6.13 5.70
C ILE A 36 -16.59 -5.56 4.46
N GLU A 37 -17.67 -4.80 4.60
CA GLU A 37 -18.33 -4.13 3.47
C GLU A 37 -17.56 -2.92 2.95
N VAL A 38 -16.95 -2.14 3.82
CA VAL A 38 -16.04 -1.04 3.45
C VAL A 38 -14.81 -1.58 2.68
N ASN A 39 -14.40 -2.82 2.96
CA ASN A 39 -13.34 -3.49 2.21
C ASN A 39 -13.79 -4.13 0.88
N LYS A 40 -15.04 -3.98 0.47
CA LYS A 40 -15.45 -4.30 -0.91
C LYS A 40 -14.83 -3.29 -1.87
N ASN A 41 -13.51 -3.43 -2.06
CA ASN A 41 -12.76 -2.77 -3.10
C ASN A 41 -12.48 -1.26 -2.92
N PRO A 42 -11.90 -0.82 -1.78
CA PRO A 42 -11.51 0.59 -1.61
C PRO A 42 -10.45 1.05 -2.63
N PHE A 43 -9.83 0.12 -3.36
CA PHE A 43 -8.75 0.40 -4.31
C PHE A 43 -9.10 0.19 -5.78
N SER A 44 -10.32 -0.22 -6.13
CA SER A 44 -10.70 -0.47 -7.53
C SER A 44 -10.61 0.78 -8.40
N THR A 45 -10.84 1.95 -7.83
CA THR A 45 -10.73 3.25 -8.51
C THR A 45 -9.30 3.80 -8.52
N CYS A 46 -8.37 3.14 -7.84
CA CYS A 46 -7.00 3.59 -7.70
C CYS A 46 -6.00 2.78 -8.54
N VAL A 47 -6.47 1.77 -9.27
CA VAL A 47 -5.62 0.95 -10.15
C VAL A 47 -5.72 1.50 -11.56
N LEU A 48 -4.61 1.92 -12.13
CA LEU A 48 -4.51 2.50 -13.46
C LEU A 48 -3.62 1.65 -14.37
N CYS A 49 -3.94 1.59 -15.66
CA CYS A 49 -2.98 1.15 -16.64
C CYS A 49 -1.97 2.28 -16.95
N GLU A 50 -0.87 1.96 -17.62
CA GLU A 50 0.17 2.95 -17.94
C GLU A 50 -0.37 4.13 -18.76
N GLU A 51 -1.24 3.87 -19.73
CA GLU A 51 -1.84 4.92 -20.57
C GLU A 51 -2.71 5.89 -19.74
N GLU A 52 -3.44 5.38 -18.77
CA GLU A 52 -4.27 6.19 -17.87
C GLU A 52 -3.39 7.00 -16.92
N ALA A 53 -2.34 6.38 -16.37
CA ALA A 53 -1.40 7.05 -15.49
C ALA A 53 -0.69 8.23 -16.17
N ARG A 54 -0.31 8.07 -17.44
CA ARG A 54 0.33 9.15 -18.23
C ARG A 54 -0.60 10.31 -18.60
N LYS A 55 -1.92 10.15 -18.44
CA LYS A 55 -2.89 11.24 -18.62
C LYS A 55 -3.09 12.09 -17.36
N LEU A 56 -2.57 11.66 -16.20
CA LEU A 56 -2.66 12.43 -14.99
C LEU A 56 -1.83 13.71 -15.09
N ARG A 57 -2.31 14.78 -14.48
CA ARG A 57 -1.53 16.01 -14.32
C ARG A 57 -0.51 15.81 -13.20
N ASN A 58 0.74 16.21 -13.44
CA ASN A 58 1.79 16.21 -12.42
C ASN A 58 1.88 14.86 -11.67
N TYR A 59 2.13 13.79 -12.40
CA TYR A 59 2.30 12.47 -11.82
C TYR A 59 3.78 12.12 -11.61
N THR A 60 4.01 11.22 -10.67
CA THR A 60 5.33 10.64 -10.42
C THR A 60 5.16 9.12 -10.27
N PHE A 61 5.86 8.36 -11.10
CA PHE A 61 6.00 6.93 -10.90
C PHE A 61 6.98 6.66 -9.77
N VAL A 62 6.56 5.83 -8.81
CA VAL A 62 7.40 5.44 -7.67
C VAL A 62 7.47 3.92 -7.61
N ASP A 63 8.65 3.39 -7.88
CA ASP A 63 8.91 1.95 -7.92
C ASP A 63 9.47 1.49 -6.58
N PHE A 64 8.71 0.67 -5.89
CA PHE A 64 9.04 0.09 -4.58
C PHE A 64 9.57 -1.34 -4.66
N ARG A 65 9.89 -1.83 -5.86
CA ARG A 65 10.52 -3.14 -6.02
C ARG A 65 11.98 -3.11 -5.54
N ASP A 66 12.55 -4.29 -5.40
CA ASP A 66 13.97 -4.42 -5.07
C ASP A 66 14.85 -3.69 -6.08
N GLU A 67 15.97 -3.12 -5.61
CA GLU A 67 16.92 -2.38 -6.45
C GLU A 67 17.40 -3.19 -7.66
N ALA A 68 17.60 -4.49 -7.48
CA ALA A 68 18.02 -5.38 -8.57
C ALA A 68 16.96 -5.46 -9.69
N LYS A 69 15.68 -5.53 -9.34
CA LYS A 69 14.56 -5.53 -10.30
C LYS A 69 14.41 -4.18 -10.98
N PHE A 70 14.55 -3.10 -10.24
CA PHE A 70 14.53 -1.75 -10.79
C PHE A 70 15.64 -1.55 -11.82
N LYS A 71 16.87 -1.97 -11.51
CA LYS A 71 18.01 -1.88 -12.43
C LYS A 71 17.86 -2.78 -13.66
N ALA A 72 17.21 -3.94 -13.51
CA ALA A 72 16.96 -4.85 -14.63
C ALA A 72 15.95 -4.30 -15.65
N GLY A 73 15.02 -3.45 -15.19
CA GLY A 73 14.05 -2.76 -16.03
C GLY A 73 12.98 -2.05 -15.20
N HIS A 74 12.69 -0.81 -15.54
CA HIS A 74 11.69 0.01 -14.86
C HIS A 74 10.93 0.91 -15.84
N VAL A 75 9.82 1.47 -15.41
CA VAL A 75 9.05 2.44 -16.19
C VAL A 75 9.88 3.72 -16.35
N GLU A 76 9.95 4.26 -17.56
CA GLU A 76 10.69 5.48 -17.86
C GLU A 76 10.23 6.63 -16.97
N GLY A 77 11.19 7.28 -16.30
CA GLY A 77 10.93 8.38 -15.37
C GLY A 77 10.51 7.94 -13.96
N ALA A 78 10.46 6.63 -13.69
CA ALA A 78 10.14 6.13 -12.36
C ALA A 78 11.29 6.41 -11.37
N ARG A 79 10.92 6.82 -10.15
CA ARG A 79 11.84 6.96 -9.01
C ARG A 79 11.86 5.65 -8.24
N HIS A 80 13.04 5.15 -7.94
CA HIS A 80 13.19 4.00 -7.08
C HIS A 80 13.16 4.40 -5.60
N VAL A 81 12.42 3.64 -4.82
CA VAL A 81 12.33 3.79 -3.37
C VAL A 81 12.45 2.42 -2.74
N ASP A 82 13.48 2.26 -1.92
CA ASP A 82 13.60 1.04 -1.12
C ASP A 82 12.46 0.98 -0.09
N TYR A 83 11.70 -0.11 -0.12
CA TYR A 83 10.58 -0.35 0.79
C TYR A 83 10.98 -0.22 2.26
N SER A 84 12.19 -0.60 2.63
CA SER A 84 12.71 -0.49 4.01
C SER A 84 12.86 0.96 4.49
N HIS A 85 12.95 1.92 3.57
CA HIS A 85 13.13 3.34 3.84
C HIS A 85 11.89 4.18 3.51
N MET A 86 10.77 3.53 3.16
CA MET A 86 9.55 4.16 2.66
C MET A 86 9.00 5.27 3.58
N PHE A 87 9.21 5.16 4.88
CA PHE A 87 8.75 6.15 5.86
C PHE A 87 9.88 6.97 6.48
N SER A 88 11.06 6.93 5.90
CA SER A 88 12.14 7.80 6.36
C SER A 88 11.82 9.27 6.03
N LYS A 89 12.25 10.18 6.90
CA LYS A 89 12.01 11.61 6.70
C LYS A 89 12.53 12.12 5.34
N PRO A 90 13.75 11.77 4.88
CA PRO A 90 14.23 12.19 3.57
C PRO A 90 13.31 11.72 2.43
N MET A 91 12.81 10.50 2.54
CA MET A 91 11.93 9.91 1.54
C MET A 91 10.59 10.66 1.47
N MET A 92 10.00 10.94 2.62
CA MET A 92 8.73 11.66 2.68
C MET A 92 8.84 13.11 2.18
N GLU A 93 9.99 13.74 2.38
CA GLU A 93 10.28 15.08 1.85
C GLU A 93 10.43 15.08 0.32
N GLU A 94 10.94 13.98 -0.24
CA GLU A 94 11.08 13.83 -1.69
C GLU A 94 9.76 13.56 -2.41
N LEU A 95 8.81 12.88 -1.76
CA LEU A 95 7.48 12.60 -2.31
C LEU A 95 6.61 13.86 -2.20
N ASN A 96 6.52 14.61 -3.31
CA ASN A 96 5.71 15.80 -3.33
C ASN A 96 4.22 15.49 -3.26
N LYS A 97 3.54 15.97 -2.20
CA LYS A 97 2.08 15.81 -2.01
C LYS A 97 1.22 16.48 -3.09
N SER A 98 1.80 17.40 -3.86
CA SER A 98 1.10 18.07 -4.96
C SER A 98 1.05 17.25 -6.24
N ASN A 99 1.81 16.16 -6.32
CA ASN A 99 1.83 15.26 -7.46
C ASN A 99 0.97 14.04 -7.20
N SER A 100 0.32 13.53 -8.26
CA SER A 100 -0.27 12.21 -8.24
C SER A 100 0.84 11.16 -8.18
N LEU A 101 0.80 10.29 -7.19
CA LEU A 101 1.77 9.20 -7.04
C LEU A 101 1.22 7.92 -7.68
N VAL A 102 2.01 7.33 -8.56
CA VAL A 102 1.66 6.05 -9.19
C VAL A 102 2.65 5.00 -8.70
N ILE A 103 2.15 4.13 -7.84
CA ILE A 103 2.93 3.10 -7.14
C ILE A 103 3.16 1.90 -8.05
N ILE A 104 4.40 1.47 -8.15
CA ILE A 104 4.82 0.27 -8.89
C ILE A 104 5.35 -0.76 -7.91
N HIS A 105 4.79 -1.96 -7.95
CA HIS A 105 5.27 -3.13 -7.23
C HIS A 105 4.80 -4.40 -7.92
N ASP A 106 5.61 -5.46 -7.90
CA ASP A 106 5.29 -6.75 -8.50
C ASP A 106 4.31 -7.61 -7.67
N VAL A 107 4.08 -7.24 -6.41
CA VAL A 107 3.08 -7.87 -5.55
C VAL A 107 1.93 -6.90 -5.31
N PRO A 108 0.73 -7.13 -5.87
CA PRO A 108 -0.41 -6.21 -5.78
C PRO A 108 -0.82 -5.88 -4.35
N GLN A 109 -0.73 -6.84 -3.44
CA GLN A 109 -1.09 -6.65 -2.03
C GLN A 109 -0.14 -5.65 -1.34
N VAL A 110 1.15 -5.70 -1.68
CA VAL A 110 2.15 -4.76 -1.16
C VAL A 110 1.90 -3.37 -1.72
N ALA A 111 1.65 -3.24 -3.02
CA ALA A 111 1.26 -1.97 -3.62
C ALA A 111 0.02 -1.36 -2.95
N GLY A 112 -0.97 -2.20 -2.64
CA GLY A 112 -2.18 -1.78 -1.92
C GLY A 112 -1.89 -1.24 -0.52
N VAL A 113 -1.04 -1.91 0.25
CA VAL A 113 -0.63 -1.46 1.59
C VAL A 113 0.13 -0.13 1.51
N ILE A 114 1.05 0.01 0.57
CA ILE A 114 1.81 1.24 0.34
C ILE A 114 0.84 2.40 0.01
N ALA A 115 -0.05 2.19 -0.95
CA ALA A 115 -1.02 3.21 -1.37
C ALA A 115 -1.95 3.62 -0.22
N ALA A 116 -2.46 2.66 0.56
CA ALA A 116 -3.28 2.94 1.73
C ALA A 116 -2.54 3.76 2.78
N THR A 117 -1.30 3.41 3.06
CA THR A 117 -0.49 4.13 4.04
C THR A 117 -0.20 5.56 3.61
N LEU A 118 0.15 5.77 2.34
CA LEU A 118 0.37 7.12 1.81
C LEU A 118 -0.91 7.97 1.89
N LYS A 119 -2.08 7.38 1.60
CA LYS A 119 -3.36 8.08 1.77
C LYS A 119 -3.64 8.45 3.24
N LEU A 120 -3.32 7.58 4.18
CA LEU A 120 -3.42 7.89 5.62
C LEU A 120 -2.45 8.99 6.07
N MET A 121 -1.40 9.24 5.31
CA MET A 121 -0.42 10.31 5.51
C MET A 121 -0.75 11.60 4.75
N ASP A 122 -2.02 11.75 4.32
CA ASP A 122 -2.53 12.91 3.60
C ASP A 122 -1.94 13.13 2.20
N TYR A 123 -1.57 12.03 1.51
CA TYR A 123 -1.33 12.06 0.07
C TYR A 123 -2.66 11.86 -0.66
N PRO A 124 -3.25 12.89 -1.29
CA PRO A 124 -4.62 12.81 -1.80
C PRO A 124 -4.73 11.89 -3.01
N ASP A 125 -3.76 11.96 -3.90
CA ASP A 125 -3.80 11.31 -5.22
C ASP A 125 -2.76 10.19 -5.30
N VAL A 126 -3.11 9.00 -4.82
CA VAL A 126 -2.27 7.81 -4.86
C VAL A 126 -2.95 6.73 -5.67
N TYR A 127 -2.26 6.23 -6.68
CA TYR A 127 -2.70 5.20 -7.61
C TYR A 127 -1.73 4.02 -7.62
N ILE A 128 -2.18 2.89 -8.13
CA ILE A 128 -1.38 1.67 -8.32
C ILE A 128 -1.31 1.39 -9.83
N LEU A 129 -0.12 1.17 -10.35
CA LEU A 129 0.07 0.71 -11.72
C LEU A 129 -0.30 -0.77 -11.82
N LYS A 130 -1.14 -1.09 -12.81
CA LYS A 130 -1.58 -2.46 -13.09
C LYS A 130 -0.51 -3.22 -13.90
#